data_40a43e2b5cf18b18235da4eaad49b6d9
#
_entry.id   40a43e2b5cf18b18235da4eaad49b6d9
#
_cell.length_a   1.000
_cell.length_b   1.000
_cell.length_c   1.000
_cell.angle_alpha   90.00
_cell.angle_beta   90.00
_cell.angle_gamma   90.00
#
_symmetry.space_group_name_H-M   'P 1'
#
loop_
_entity.id
_entity.type
_entity.pdbx_description
1 polymer ?
#
loop_
_entity_poly.entity_id
_entity_poly.type
_entity_poly.pdbx_seq_one_letter_code
_entity_poly.pdbx_strand_id
1 'polypeptide(L)'
;TLLSIDFNEIKDYSAGFFCEEILIKKLNTRYLIIGENFKFGKDRSGDIEKLREYDSKNAFELMVPELETYDGIKISSSRVRNLLNQGDIIGARECLGRDYMLSGTVVSGEKLGRKLGYPTANIRLEYDYPLDGVYLTRTVIEEKNYVGLASLGNKPTFNGSEKILEVFI
;
A
#
# COMPACT_ATOMS: atom_id res chain seq x y z
N THR A 1 -0.70 -16.14 -3.83
CA THR A 1 -0.18 -16.41 -2.46
C THR A 1 0.83 -15.34 -2.10
N LEU A 2 0.75 -14.75 -0.91
CA LEU A 2 1.73 -13.81 -0.36
C LEU A 2 2.70 -14.62 0.54
N LEU A 3 4.01 -14.47 0.30
CA LEU A 3 5.05 -14.94 1.19
C LEU A 3 5.67 -13.73 1.90
N SER A 4 5.54 -13.68 3.21
CA SER A 4 6.18 -12.66 4.06
C SER A 4 7.33 -13.31 4.81
N ILE A 5 8.51 -12.69 4.73
CA ILE A 5 9.72 -13.14 5.43
C ILE A 5 10.19 -11.98 6.31
N ASP A 6 10.59 -12.27 7.55
CA ASP A 6 11.18 -11.24 8.41
C ASP A 6 12.48 -10.74 7.77
N PHE A 7 12.58 -9.44 7.60
CA PHE A 7 13.76 -8.82 7.01
C PHE A 7 15.05 -9.14 7.78
N ASN A 8 14.97 -9.29 9.10
CA ASN A 8 16.12 -9.65 9.93
C ASN A 8 16.70 -11.03 9.60
N GLU A 9 15.88 -11.96 9.07
CA GLU A 9 16.36 -13.28 8.66
C GLU A 9 17.14 -13.24 7.36
N ILE A 10 16.86 -12.27 6.48
CA ILE A 10 17.42 -12.24 5.12
C ILE A 10 18.37 -11.07 4.86
N LYS A 11 18.44 -10.07 5.74
CA LYS A 11 19.23 -8.84 5.53
C LYS A 11 20.71 -9.06 5.29
N ASP A 12 21.27 -10.15 5.83
CA ASP A 12 22.68 -10.48 5.73
C ASP A 12 22.99 -11.46 4.58
N TYR A 13 21.99 -11.86 3.81
CA TYR A 13 22.20 -12.75 2.67
C TYR A 13 22.91 -12.00 1.54
N SER A 14 23.97 -12.60 0.99
CA SER A 14 24.57 -12.09 -0.24
C SER A 14 23.57 -12.16 -1.41
N ALA A 15 23.78 -11.34 -2.43
CA ALA A 15 22.92 -11.38 -3.62
C ALA A 15 22.91 -12.77 -4.27
N GLY A 16 24.07 -13.44 -4.35
CA GLY A 16 24.17 -14.82 -4.87
C GLY A 16 23.37 -15.82 -4.04
N PHE A 17 23.53 -15.78 -2.70
CA PHE A 17 22.79 -16.66 -1.80
C PHE A 17 21.27 -16.44 -1.93
N PHE A 18 20.81 -15.21 -2.02
CA PHE A 18 19.39 -14.90 -2.21
C PHE A 18 18.87 -15.52 -3.52
N CYS A 19 19.62 -15.40 -4.64
CA CYS A 19 19.21 -16.01 -5.90
C CYS A 19 19.15 -17.55 -5.81
N GLU A 20 20.19 -18.17 -5.29
CA GLU A 20 20.33 -19.63 -5.30
C GLU A 20 19.43 -20.31 -4.28
N GLU A 21 19.46 -19.85 -3.03
CA GLU A 21 18.75 -20.53 -1.95
C GLU A 21 17.27 -20.10 -1.88
N ILE A 22 16.98 -18.81 -2.12
CA ILE A 22 15.59 -18.33 -1.98
C ILE A 22 14.86 -18.46 -3.31
N LEU A 23 15.33 -17.80 -4.36
CA LEU A 23 14.59 -17.78 -5.63
C LEU A 23 14.56 -19.14 -6.32
N ILE A 24 15.70 -19.80 -6.45
CA ILE A 24 15.80 -21.05 -7.20
C ILE A 24 15.38 -22.24 -6.35
N LYS A 25 16.03 -22.49 -5.22
CA LYS A 25 15.80 -23.72 -4.44
C LYS A 25 14.50 -23.68 -3.65
N LYS A 26 14.23 -22.61 -2.87
CA LYS A 26 13.05 -22.57 -2.01
C LYS A 26 11.77 -22.22 -2.77
N LEU A 27 11.80 -21.23 -3.64
CA LEU A 27 10.62 -20.76 -4.36
C LEU A 27 10.42 -21.50 -5.69
N ASN A 28 11.43 -22.21 -6.20
CA ASN A 28 11.39 -22.83 -7.52
C ASN A 28 10.87 -21.85 -8.60
N THR A 29 11.42 -20.63 -8.58
CA THR A 29 10.98 -19.52 -9.42
C THR A 29 11.16 -19.86 -10.88
N ARG A 30 10.11 -19.72 -11.68
CA ARG A 30 10.15 -19.86 -13.13
C ARG A 30 10.12 -18.52 -13.83
N TYR A 31 9.34 -17.58 -13.31
CA TYR A 31 9.22 -16.22 -13.81
C TYR A 31 9.49 -15.25 -12.68
N LEU A 32 10.39 -14.32 -12.88
CA LEU A 32 10.73 -13.27 -11.92
C LEU A 32 10.38 -11.90 -12.52
N ILE A 33 9.42 -11.21 -11.94
CA ILE A 33 8.99 -9.88 -12.39
C ILE A 33 9.46 -8.86 -11.36
N ILE A 34 10.26 -7.88 -11.78
CA ILE A 34 10.81 -6.84 -10.92
C ILE A 34 10.80 -5.49 -11.62
N GLY A 35 10.77 -4.41 -10.84
CA GLY A 35 10.98 -3.06 -11.37
C GLY A 35 12.45 -2.76 -11.67
N GLU A 36 12.70 -1.83 -12.58
CA GLU A 36 14.06 -1.44 -13.03
C GLU A 36 15.02 -1.00 -11.91
N ASN A 37 14.47 -0.50 -10.78
CA ASN A 37 15.26 -0.01 -9.65
C ASN A 37 15.42 -1.04 -8.53
N PHE A 38 15.09 -2.29 -8.79
CA PHE A 38 15.16 -3.34 -7.78
C PHE A 38 16.61 -3.57 -7.33
N LYS A 39 16.82 -3.56 -6.03
CA LYS A 39 18.09 -3.86 -5.37
C LYS A 39 17.85 -4.84 -4.23
N PHE A 40 18.73 -5.80 -4.08
CA PHE A 40 18.59 -6.87 -3.08
C PHE A 40 19.95 -7.33 -2.55
N GLY A 41 19.91 -8.24 -1.56
CA GLY A 41 21.11 -8.75 -0.91
C GLY A 41 21.75 -7.74 0.03
N LYS A 42 22.71 -8.22 0.81
CA LYS A 42 23.46 -7.41 1.77
C LYS A 42 24.07 -6.19 1.08
N ASP A 43 23.94 -5.04 1.71
CA ASP A 43 24.45 -3.75 1.22
C ASP A 43 23.91 -3.38 -0.18
N ARG A 44 22.73 -3.93 -0.56
CA ARG A 44 22.12 -3.74 -1.89
C ARG A 44 23.03 -4.15 -3.05
N SER A 45 23.86 -5.15 -2.83
CA SER A 45 24.88 -5.64 -3.79
C SER A 45 24.30 -6.35 -5.01
N GLY A 46 23.02 -6.75 -4.96
CA GLY A 46 22.30 -7.35 -6.07
C GLY A 46 21.48 -6.32 -6.83
N ASP A 47 21.39 -6.48 -8.14
CA ASP A 47 20.62 -5.67 -9.06
C ASP A 47 20.12 -6.50 -10.26
N ILE A 48 19.55 -5.81 -11.25
CA ILE A 48 19.04 -6.44 -12.47
C ILE A 48 20.15 -7.19 -13.22
N GLU A 49 21.33 -6.61 -13.31
CA GLU A 49 22.44 -7.27 -14.03
C GLU A 49 22.82 -8.60 -13.37
N LYS A 50 22.82 -8.62 -12.03
CA LYS A 50 23.02 -9.85 -11.28
C LYS A 50 21.93 -10.90 -11.57
N LEU A 51 20.69 -10.50 -11.70
CA LEU A 51 19.58 -11.41 -12.04
C LEU A 51 19.65 -11.88 -13.50
N ARG A 52 20.11 -11.05 -14.43
CA ARG A 52 20.34 -11.44 -15.83
C ARG A 52 21.37 -12.56 -15.97
N GLU A 53 22.37 -12.65 -15.07
CA GLU A 53 23.31 -13.77 -15.06
C GLU A 53 22.61 -15.12 -14.83
N TYR A 54 21.54 -15.14 -14.00
CA TYR A 54 20.75 -16.35 -13.73
C TYR A 54 19.72 -16.63 -14.83
N ASP A 55 19.13 -15.59 -15.41
CA ASP A 55 18.26 -15.68 -16.58
C ASP A 55 19.02 -16.33 -17.76
N SER A 56 20.21 -15.85 -18.07
CA SER A 56 21.08 -16.40 -19.13
C SER A 56 21.46 -17.87 -18.93
N LYS A 57 21.39 -18.36 -17.68
CA LYS A 57 21.63 -19.79 -17.34
C LYS A 57 20.33 -20.61 -17.32
N ASN A 58 19.21 -20.03 -17.76
CA ASN A 58 17.88 -20.63 -17.72
C ASN A 58 17.42 -21.06 -16.31
N ALA A 59 17.88 -20.35 -15.27
CA ALA A 59 17.46 -20.62 -13.90
C ALA A 59 16.00 -20.15 -13.66
N PHE A 60 15.63 -19.05 -14.29
CA PHE A 60 14.27 -18.48 -14.37
C PHE A 60 14.21 -17.48 -15.53
N GLU A 61 13.03 -17.09 -15.97
CA GLU A 61 12.82 -16.03 -16.96
C GLU A 61 12.65 -14.68 -16.23
N LEU A 62 13.51 -13.69 -16.56
CA LEU A 62 13.48 -12.37 -15.94
C LEU A 62 12.68 -11.39 -16.78
N MET A 63 11.64 -10.81 -16.18
CA MET A 63 10.82 -9.77 -16.78
C MET A 63 11.02 -8.45 -16.03
N VAL A 64 11.43 -7.41 -16.76
CA VAL A 64 11.60 -6.06 -16.20
C VAL A 64 10.68 -5.12 -16.99
N PRO A 65 9.40 -4.98 -16.58
CA PRO A 65 8.47 -4.12 -17.27
C PRO A 65 8.90 -2.66 -17.17
N GLU A 66 8.60 -1.90 -18.19
CA GLU A 66 8.75 -0.44 -18.15
C GLU A 66 7.85 0.14 -17.06
N LEU A 67 8.31 1.25 -16.47
CA LEU A 67 7.55 1.90 -15.43
C LEU A 67 6.44 2.74 -16.04
N GLU A 68 5.22 2.52 -15.56
CA GLU A 68 4.07 3.30 -15.94
C GLU A 68 4.21 4.76 -15.51
N THR A 69 3.67 5.64 -16.35
CA THR A 69 3.62 7.08 -16.10
C THR A 69 2.18 7.57 -16.09
N TYR A 70 1.91 8.56 -15.29
CA TYR A 70 0.69 9.34 -15.32
C TYR A 70 1.06 10.82 -15.47
N ASP A 71 0.50 11.48 -16.48
CA ASP A 71 0.82 12.88 -16.83
C ASP A 71 2.33 13.10 -17.02
N GLY A 72 2.99 12.17 -17.74
CA GLY A 72 4.42 12.22 -18.05
C GLY A 72 5.36 12.01 -16.84
N ILE A 73 4.82 11.76 -15.64
CA ILE A 73 5.59 11.54 -14.42
C ILE A 73 5.43 10.09 -13.96
N LYS A 74 6.54 9.46 -13.60
CA LYS A 74 6.61 8.10 -13.11
C LYS A 74 5.65 7.86 -11.94
N ILE A 75 4.89 6.76 -12.01
CA ILE A 75 4.05 6.29 -10.90
C ILE A 75 4.94 5.67 -9.84
N SER A 76 4.74 6.10 -8.58
CA SER A 76 5.46 5.56 -7.42
C SER A 76 4.63 5.70 -6.16
N SER A 77 4.92 4.90 -5.14
CA SER A 77 4.27 5.01 -3.83
C SER A 77 4.43 6.39 -3.21
N SER A 78 5.58 7.04 -3.39
CA SER A 78 5.82 8.40 -2.90
C SER A 78 4.94 9.41 -3.60
N ARG A 79 4.77 9.29 -4.93
CA ARG A 79 3.87 10.16 -5.68
C ARG A 79 2.42 10.00 -5.22
N VAL A 80 1.95 8.76 -5.08
CA VAL A 80 0.57 8.50 -4.59
C VAL A 80 0.37 9.12 -3.21
N ARG A 81 1.31 8.94 -2.27
CA ARG A 81 1.20 9.56 -0.94
C ARG A 81 1.17 11.08 -1.00
N ASN A 82 1.97 11.69 -1.88
CA ASN A 82 1.97 13.15 -2.05
C ASN A 82 0.63 13.66 -2.60
N LEU A 83 0.04 12.99 -3.60
CA LEU A 83 -1.27 13.32 -4.13
C LEU A 83 -2.35 13.22 -3.04
N LEU A 84 -2.34 12.15 -2.26
CA LEU A 84 -3.26 11.97 -1.14
C LEU A 84 -3.10 13.06 -0.06
N ASN A 85 -1.88 13.41 0.32
CA ASN A 85 -1.60 14.51 1.27
C ASN A 85 -2.11 15.87 0.76
N GLN A 86 -2.14 16.07 -0.55
CA GLN A 86 -2.66 17.27 -1.20
C GLN A 86 -4.19 17.23 -1.38
N GLY A 87 -4.83 16.12 -1.04
CA GLY A 87 -6.27 15.90 -1.27
C GLY A 87 -6.62 15.59 -2.73
N ASP A 88 -5.65 15.37 -3.59
CA ASP A 88 -5.86 14.98 -5.00
C ASP A 88 -6.17 13.48 -5.11
N ILE A 89 -7.41 13.14 -4.78
CA ILE A 89 -7.91 11.76 -4.84
C ILE A 89 -7.99 11.26 -6.27
N ILE A 90 -8.29 12.15 -7.22
CA ILE A 90 -8.41 11.80 -8.64
C ILE A 90 -7.05 11.40 -9.18
N GLY A 91 -6.01 12.21 -8.99
CA GLY A 91 -4.65 11.89 -9.39
C GLY A 91 -4.11 10.63 -8.72
N ALA A 92 -4.42 10.43 -7.43
CA ALA A 92 -4.07 9.21 -6.72
C ALA A 92 -4.75 7.96 -7.32
N ARG A 93 -6.04 8.05 -7.66
CA ARG A 93 -6.80 6.99 -8.34
C ARG A 93 -6.21 6.64 -9.70
N GLU A 94 -5.88 7.64 -10.53
CA GLU A 94 -5.26 7.43 -11.84
C GLU A 94 -3.90 6.72 -11.70
N CYS A 95 -3.07 7.14 -10.73
CA CYS A 95 -1.80 6.46 -10.44
C CYS A 95 -1.99 5.02 -9.94
N LEU A 96 -3.08 4.72 -9.21
CA LEU A 96 -3.34 3.40 -8.64
C LEU A 96 -4.09 2.47 -9.59
N GLY A 97 -4.76 3.00 -10.61
CA GLY A 97 -5.68 2.25 -11.47
C GLY A 97 -6.95 1.74 -10.75
N ARG A 98 -7.23 2.24 -9.54
CA ARG A 98 -8.39 1.88 -8.70
C ARG A 98 -8.70 2.96 -7.68
N ASP A 99 -9.91 2.94 -7.13
CA ASP A 99 -10.27 3.82 -6.03
C ASP A 99 -9.36 3.58 -4.81
N TYR A 100 -9.01 4.67 -4.11
CA TYR A 100 -8.27 4.55 -2.86
C TYR A 100 -9.21 4.08 -1.75
N MET A 101 -8.85 3.02 -1.07
CA MET A 101 -9.67 2.38 -0.05
C MET A 101 -9.05 2.53 1.34
N LEU A 102 -9.89 2.81 2.32
CA LEU A 102 -9.55 2.78 3.74
C LEU A 102 -10.25 1.59 4.38
N SER A 103 -9.57 0.94 5.31
CA SER A 103 -10.12 -0.14 6.12
C SER A 103 -9.82 0.07 7.60
N GLY A 104 -10.68 -0.47 8.45
CA GLY A 104 -10.50 -0.39 9.88
C GLY A 104 -11.63 -1.04 10.65
N THR A 105 -11.58 -0.94 11.96
CA THR A 105 -12.56 -1.53 12.87
C THR A 105 -13.54 -0.47 13.38
N VAL A 106 -14.83 -0.76 13.30
CA VAL A 106 -15.86 0.11 13.88
C VAL A 106 -15.74 0.12 15.39
N VAL A 107 -15.61 1.31 15.95
CA VAL A 107 -15.46 1.53 17.39
C VAL A 107 -16.56 2.44 17.94
N SER A 108 -16.85 2.35 19.23
CA SER A 108 -17.77 3.26 19.91
C SER A 108 -17.19 4.67 19.96
N GLY A 109 -17.93 5.65 19.48
CA GLY A 109 -17.64 7.07 19.62
C GLY A 109 -18.55 7.77 20.66
N GLU A 110 -18.46 9.08 20.73
CA GLU A 110 -19.22 9.92 21.67
C GLU A 110 -20.71 10.03 21.34
N LYS A 111 -21.16 9.47 20.21
CA LYS A 111 -22.55 9.47 19.74
C LYS A 111 -23.16 10.88 19.58
N LEU A 112 -22.33 11.92 19.40
CA LEU A 112 -22.78 13.30 19.21
C LEU A 112 -23.60 13.46 17.94
N GLY A 113 -23.17 12.86 16.83
CA GLY A 113 -23.89 12.87 15.56
C GLY A 113 -25.31 12.31 15.71
N ARG A 114 -25.50 11.27 16.53
CA ARG A 114 -26.83 10.69 16.79
C ARG A 114 -27.78 11.70 17.46
N LYS A 115 -27.26 12.53 18.37
CA LYS A 115 -28.05 13.57 19.05
C LYS A 115 -28.47 14.71 18.10
N LEU A 116 -27.66 14.92 17.03
CA LEU A 116 -27.90 15.95 16.02
C LEU A 116 -28.69 15.42 14.80
N GLY A 117 -29.12 14.15 14.81
CA GLY A 117 -29.85 13.54 13.70
C GLY A 117 -28.97 12.97 12.59
N TYR A 118 -27.62 12.99 12.72
CA TYR A 118 -26.66 12.52 11.75
C TYR A 118 -25.73 11.47 12.39
N PRO A 119 -26.21 10.23 12.60
CA PRO A 119 -25.40 9.20 13.22
C PRO A 119 -24.19 8.83 12.34
N THR A 120 -23.01 8.84 12.92
CA THR A 120 -21.76 8.46 12.27
C THR A 120 -21.20 7.16 12.83
N ALA A 121 -20.60 6.35 11.98
CA ALA A 121 -19.75 5.25 12.39
C ALA A 121 -18.32 5.76 12.59
N ASN A 122 -17.73 5.48 13.75
CA ASN A 122 -16.32 5.77 14.01
C ASN A 122 -15.51 4.54 13.63
N ILE A 123 -14.52 4.72 12.78
CA ILE A 123 -13.66 3.65 12.30
C ILE A 123 -12.24 3.95 12.76
N ARG A 124 -11.69 3.07 13.59
CA ARG A 124 -10.26 3.07 13.92
C ARG A 124 -9.51 2.48 12.75
N LEU A 125 -8.60 3.25 12.20
CA LEU A 125 -7.79 2.84 11.07
C LEU A 125 -6.66 1.91 11.51
N GLU A 126 -6.33 0.93 10.64
CA GLU A 126 -5.25 -0.03 10.89
C GLU A 126 -3.87 0.56 10.58
N TYR A 127 -3.82 1.58 9.74
CA TYR A 127 -2.59 2.22 9.27
C TYR A 127 -2.73 3.73 9.33
N ASP A 128 -1.59 4.41 9.33
CA ASP A 128 -1.55 5.87 9.14
C ASP A 128 -1.69 6.19 7.66
N TYR A 129 -2.86 6.66 7.29
CA TYR A 129 -3.17 7.05 5.91
C TYR A 129 -2.82 8.52 5.67
N PRO A 130 -2.19 8.86 4.54
CA PRO A 130 -1.76 10.22 4.21
C PRO A 130 -2.93 11.06 3.67
N LEU A 131 -3.98 11.18 4.44
CA LEU A 131 -5.22 11.88 4.12
C LEU A 131 -5.76 12.58 5.34
N ASP A 132 -6.29 13.80 5.16
CA ASP A 132 -7.09 14.52 6.14
C ASP A 132 -8.19 15.30 5.41
N GLY A 133 -9.36 15.45 6.03
CA GLY A 133 -10.45 16.22 5.46
C GLY A 133 -11.77 15.47 5.35
N VAL A 134 -12.68 16.01 4.55
CA VAL A 134 -14.02 15.46 4.32
C VAL A 134 -14.14 15.01 2.86
N TYR A 135 -14.63 13.80 2.67
CA TYR A 135 -14.70 13.14 1.37
C TYR A 135 -16.08 12.54 1.12
N LEU A 136 -16.52 12.59 -0.13
CA LEU A 136 -17.63 11.77 -0.60
C LEU A 136 -17.09 10.32 -0.75
N THR A 137 -17.81 9.38 -0.15
CA THR A 137 -17.35 7.98 -0.10
C THR A 137 -18.41 7.00 -0.58
N ARG A 138 -17.92 5.86 -1.06
CA ARG A 138 -18.72 4.67 -1.28
C ARG A 138 -18.35 3.65 -0.21
N THR A 139 -19.33 3.24 0.57
CA THR A 139 -19.16 2.28 1.65
C THR A 139 -19.90 1.00 1.30
N VAL A 140 -19.26 -0.14 1.50
CA VAL A 140 -19.88 -1.46 1.30
C VAL A 140 -20.22 -2.04 2.67
N ILE A 141 -21.51 -2.32 2.88
CA ILE A 141 -22.02 -2.98 4.10
C ILE A 141 -22.88 -4.16 3.66
N GLU A 142 -22.55 -5.37 4.09
CA GLU A 142 -23.27 -6.60 3.73
C GLU A 142 -23.55 -6.68 2.21
N GLU A 143 -22.50 -6.47 1.41
CA GLU A 143 -22.51 -6.49 -0.06
C GLU A 143 -23.34 -5.36 -0.73
N LYS A 144 -23.94 -4.45 0.04
CA LYS A 144 -24.66 -3.30 -0.49
C LYS A 144 -23.80 -2.05 -0.52
N ASN A 145 -23.93 -1.28 -1.59
CA ASN A 145 -23.22 -0.01 -1.76
C ASN A 145 -24.06 1.15 -1.21
N TYR A 146 -23.42 1.98 -0.42
CA TYR A 146 -23.97 3.23 0.12
C TYR A 146 -23.07 4.39 -0.27
N VAL A 147 -23.67 5.53 -0.56
CA VAL A 147 -22.96 6.79 -0.75
C VAL A 147 -23.10 7.59 0.54
N GLY A 148 -21.98 8.12 1.04
CA GLY A 148 -21.97 8.86 2.29
C GLY A 148 -20.82 9.86 2.33
N LEU A 149 -20.70 10.53 3.46
CA LEU A 149 -19.60 11.44 3.76
C LEU A 149 -18.67 10.81 4.80
N ALA A 150 -17.38 10.96 4.58
CA ALA A 150 -16.39 10.55 5.54
C ALA A 150 -15.52 11.74 5.95
N SER A 151 -15.33 11.91 7.24
CA SER A 151 -14.39 12.87 7.82
C SER A 151 -13.20 12.11 8.40
N LEU A 152 -12.01 12.44 7.94
CA LEU A 152 -10.76 11.87 8.42
C LEU A 152 -9.94 12.97 9.09
N GLY A 153 -9.57 12.76 10.34
CA GLY A 153 -8.80 13.75 11.10
C GLY A 153 -8.25 13.19 12.39
N ASN A 154 -7.36 13.95 13.00
CA ASN A 154 -6.77 13.62 14.28
C ASN A 154 -7.70 14.00 15.43
N LYS A 155 -8.01 13.04 16.30
CA LYS A 155 -8.75 13.28 17.54
C LYS A 155 -7.78 13.29 18.71
N PRO A 156 -7.73 14.37 19.50
CA PRO A 156 -6.91 14.39 20.72
C PRO A 156 -7.37 13.29 21.69
N THR A 157 -6.44 12.54 22.22
CA THR A 157 -6.68 11.52 23.26
C THR A 157 -5.75 11.78 24.45
N PHE A 158 -6.01 11.15 25.60
CA PHE A 158 -5.13 11.26 26.76
C PHE A 158 -3.68 10.80 26.50
N ASN A 159 -3.45 9.94 25.50
CA ASN A 159 -2.14 9.39 25.16
C ASN A 159 -1.55 9.95 23.86
N GLY A 160 -2.10 11.05 23.32
CA GLY A 160 -1.66 11.64 22.06
C GLY A 160 -2.83 11.98 21.12
N SER A 161 -2.60 11.89 19.82
CA SER A 161 -3.64 12.04 18.81
C SER A 161 -3.84 10.71 18.08
N GLU A 162 -5.07 10.28 17.92
CA GLU A 162 -5.44 9.11 17.13
C GLU A 162 -6.19 9.57 15.87
N LYS A 163 -5.81 9.04 14.72
CA LYS A 163 -6.49 9.32 13.47
C LYS A 163 -7.76 8.48 13.38
N ILE A 164 -8.90 9.12 13.28
CA ILE A 164 -10.22 8.48 13.24
C ILE A 164 -10.92 8.87 11.95
N LEU A 165 -11.56 7.87 11.35
CA LEU A 165 -12.44 8.04 10.22
C LEU A 165 -13.90 8.00 10.73
N GLU A 166 -14.62 9.10 10.57
CA GLU A 166 -16.05 9.17 10.87
C GLU A 166 -16.85 9.10 9.57
N VAL A 167 -17.74 8.13 9.45
CA VAL A 167 -18.54 7.90 8.24
C VAL A 167 -20.00 8.09 8.54
N PHE A 168 -20.67 8.93 7.75
CA PHE A 168 -22.10 9.15 7.70
C PHE A 168 -22.65 8.59 6.39
N ILE A 169 -23.74 7.81 6.46
CA ILE A 169 -24.39 7.12 5.33
C ILE A 169 -25.87 7.49 5.31
#